data_ff9b1caf6c4ddef85dd50aaa3ab1c770
#
_entry.id   ff9b1caf6c4ddef85dd50aaa3ab1c770
#
_cell.length_a   1.000
_cell.length_b   1.000
_cell.length_c   1.000
_cell.angle_alpha   90.00
_cell.angle_beta   90.00
_cell.angle_gamma   90.00
#
_symmetry.space_group_name_H-M   'P 1'
#
loop_
_entity.id
_entity.type
_entity.pdbx_description
1 polymer ?
#
loop_
_entity_poly.entity_id
_entity_poly.type
_entity_poly.pdbx_seq_one_letter_code
_entity_poly.pdbx_strand_id
1 'polypeptide(L)'
;MKIINYTSLFCLAILLMFGSVSQAQEKFFRAIGTPHEPKVEASWNRYNTYDGIVDLMKKIAKAHPKLTRLESIGKSYEGRDIYMLTISDFNSGNPDEKPAMYIDGNIHSNEIQGAEFSLYTAWYLTEMFEDLEFINQLLKDKTFYIVPTINPDARDNFMKEPNTPHSPRSGMIVLDNDGDGNAGEDGFDDLNDDNHITYMIRKSPTGQYIKDPQDDRRLIRVGLEEKGEYEMLGYEGIDRDGDGEVNEDGIGYYDPNRDWGWKWQPDYVQRGAFKYPFSLPETRAVADFVMNHPNIAGAQSYHNYGGMILRGPGAEEDLDTYNREDVRIYDAIAEKGEEMIPGYRYLTVYKDLYSVFGGELDWFYGGRGIYTYTNELMVSYLYFHKNEGRGNQEEELKVDKYLTFGDAFVDWKAYEHPQYGTIEIGGFKKNFGRAHPGFLLEQDAHRNMAFTIYHAYQTPKLSILDVEEKSLANGLKEITATIYNERIMPTHSSQDLKFKIERPDLVSISNANVVAGMIVKDEDFNKVEEQIQNPETIRVPNIPGMETVKVRWIVSGNGNYKVEVDSAKGGKVSWSK
;
A
#
# COMPACT_ATOMS: atom_id res chain seq x y z
N MET A 1 -48.61 71.31 2.08
CA MET A 1 -47.32 71.09 1.37
C MET A 1 -46.51 70.10 2.20
N LYS A 2 -46.53 68.80 1.82
CA LYS A 2 -45.83 67.75 2.55
C LYS A 2 -44.41 67.65 2.01
N ILE A 3 -43.45 67.93 2.87
CA ILE A 3 -42.01 67.77 2.59
C ILE A 3 -41.71 66.27 2.59
N ILE A 4 -41.48 65.73 1.42
CA ILE A 4 -41.01 64.35 1.28
C ILE A 4 -39.54 64.31 1.70
N ASN A 5 -39.26 63.50 2.69
CA ASN A 5 -37.94 63.39 3.31
C ASN A 5 -36.98 62.62 2.36
N TYR A 6 -36.19 63.35 1.59
CA TYR A 6 -35.24 62.80 0.60
C TYR A 6 -34.14 61.91 1.23
N THR A 7 -33.90 62.00 2.54
CA THR A 7 -33.01 61.18 3.30
C THR A 7 -33.46 59.70 3.35
N SER A 8 -34.75 59.43 3.44
CA SER A 8 -35.29 58.07 3.46
C SER A 8 -35.22 57.37 2.10
N LEU A 9 -35.33 58.14 0.99
CA LEU A 9 -35.15 57.57 -0.36
C LEU A 9 -33.68 57.27 -0.67
N PHE A 10 -32.74 58.07 -0.15
CA PHE A 10 -31.31 57.84 -0.36
C PHE A 10 -30.79 56.63 0.42
N CYS A 11 -31.27 56.39 1.65
CA CYS A 11 -30.99 55.20 2.42
C CYS A 11 -31.58 53.94 1.79
N LEU A 12 -32.79 54.01 1.19
CA LEU A 12 -33.40 52.88 0.51
C LEU A 12 -32.68 52.51 -0.81
N ALA A 13 -32.18 53.53 -1.54
CA ALA A 13 -31.36 53.31 -2.74
C ALA A 13 -29.98 52.72 -2.42
N ILE A 14 -29.36 53.10 -1.30
CA ILE A 14 -28.09 52.48 -0.84
C ILE A 14 -28.33 51.05 -0.36
N LEU A 15 -29.43 50.76 0.34
CA LEU A 15 -29.78 49.39 0.72
C LEU A 15 -30.10 48.48 -0.49
N LEU A 16 -30.69 49.05 -1.55
CA LEU A 16 -30.94 48.32 -2.80
C LEU A 16 -29.68 48.12 -3.66
N MET A 17 -28.66 49.00 -3.50
CA MET A 17 -27.35 48.77 -4.15
C MET A 17 -26.46 47.75 -3.42
N PHE A 18 -26.68 47.55 -2.11
CA PHE A 18 -26.02 46.45 -1.38
C PHE A 18 -26.78 45.11 -1.44
N GLY A 19 -28.04 45.11 -1.90
CA GLY A 19 -28.88 43.95 -2.03
C GLY A 19 -28.72 43.16 -3.34
N SER A 20 -27.87 43.61 -4.26
CA SER A 20 -27.54 42.91 -5.49
C SER A 20 -26.03 42.91 -5.78
N VAL A 21 -25.23 42.59 -4.77
CA VAL A 21 -24.06 41.79 -5.05
C VAL A 21 -24.62 40.38 -5.30
N SER A 22 -25.23 40.19 -6.47
CA SER A 22 -25.17 38.91 -7.14
C SER A 22 -23.71 38.55 -7.07
N GLN A 23 -23.34 37.62 -6.19
CA GLN A 23 -22.17 36.81 -6.42
C GLN A 23 -22.39 36.23 -7.83
N ALA A 24 -21.84 36.89 -8.83
CA ALA A 24 -21.43 36.23 -10.02
C ALA A 24 -20.45 35.17 -9.48
N GLN A 25 -20.97 34.00 -9.23
CA GLN A 25 -20.19 32.82 -8.93
C GLN A 25 -19.30 32.71 -10.16
N GLU A 26 -18.05 33.19 -10.02
CA GLU A 26 -17.07 33.03 -11.06
C GLU A 26 -17.10 31.53 -11.35
N LYS A 27 -17.56 31.17 -12.54
CA LYS A 27 -17.55 29.77 -12.99
C LYS A 27 -16.10 29.42 -13.24
N PHE A 28 -15.36 29.17 -12.17
CA PHE A 28 -14.06 28.55 -12.29
C PHE A 28 -14.25 27.15 -12.86
N PHE A 29 -13.56 26.88 -13.95
CA PHE A 29 -13.49 25.52 -14.43
C PHE A 29 -12.66 24.71 -13.44
N ARG A 30 -13.28 23.72 -12.82
CA ARG A 30 -12.61 22.77 -11.95
C ARG A 30 -11.55 22.01 -12.73
N ALA A 31 -10.36 21.85 -12.16
CA ALA A 31 -9.37 20.92 -12.68
C ALA A 31 -9.93 19.48 -12.59
N ILE A 32 -9.81 18.72 -13.69
CA ILE A 32 -10.30 17.34 -13.74
C ILE A 32 -9.38 16.44 -12.90
N GLY A 33 -9.99 15.53 -12.11
CA GLY A 33 -9.27 14.50 -11.36
C GLY A 33 -8.69 14.96 -10.03
N THR A 34 -9.11 16.13 -9.50
CA THR A 34 -8.67 16.62 -8.19
C THR A 34 -9.84 17.27 -7.43
N PRO A 35 -9.87 17.21 -6.09
CA PRO A 35 -10.81 17.97 -5.28
C PRO A 35 -10.67 19.47 -5.55
N HIS A 36 -11.79 20.17 -5.70
CA HIS A 36 -11.79 21.60 -5.98
C HIS A 36 -11.73 22.43 -4.69
N GLU A 37 -12.54 22.08 -3.72
CA GLU A 37 -12.60 22.72 -2.40
C GLU A 37 -12.54 21.62 -1.33
N PRO A 38 -11.34 21.07 -1.06
CA PRO A 38 -11.20 19.96 -0.12
C PRO A 38 -11.56 20.39 1.29
N LYS A 39 -12.29 19.57 2.03
CA LYS A 39 -12.57 19.80 3.47
C LYS A 39 -11.30 19.69 4.31
N VAL A 40 -10.33 18.93 3.81
CA VAL A 40 -9.01 18.78 4.43
C VAL A 40 -7.94 19.30 3.47
N GLU A 41 -7.41 20.47 3.79
CA GLU A 41 -6.25 21.02 3.09
C GLU A 41 -5.03 20.14 3.34
N ALA A 42 -4.42 19.61 2.27
CA ALA A 42 -3.22 18.81 2.30
C ALA A 42 -2.25 19.21 1.19
N SER A 43 -0.97 19.04 1.45
CA SER A 43 0.10 19.30 0.46
C SER A 43 0.81 18.00 0.13
N TRP A 44 0.81 17.64 -1.15
CA TRP A 44 1.37 16.40 -1.66
C TRP A 44 2.74 16.57 -2.32
N ASN A 45 3.47 17.62 -1.93
CA ASN A 45 4.81 17.94 -2.41
C ASN A 45 5.88 17.90 -1.30
N ARG A 46 5.59 17.21 -0.20
CA ARG A 46 6.48 17.06 0.97
C ARG A 46 6.24 15.74 1.66
N TYR A 47 7.16 15.37 2.53
CA TYR A 47 7.08 14.18 3.37
C TYR A 47 6.69 14.57 4.80
N ASN A 48 5.81 13.79 5.43
CA ASN A 48 5.34 14.02 6.78
C ASN A 48 6.14 13.18 7.79
N THR A 49 6.43 13.77 8.96
CA THR A 49 6.85 13.01 10.15
C THR A 49 5.70 12.12 10.64
N TYR A 50 5.97 11.22 11.59
CA TYR A 50 4.89 10.43 12.19
C TYR A 50 3.75 11.31 12.76
N ASP A 51 4.08 12.38 13.47
CA ASP A 51 3.07 13.31 14.01
C ASP A 51 2.25 13.98 12.90
N GLY A 52 2.89 14.33 11.78
CA GLY A 52 2.22 14.90 10.60
C GLY A 52 1.26 13.90 9.94
N ILE A 53 1.64 12.62 9.84
CA ILE A 53 0.77 11.53 9.37
C ILE A 53 -0.46 11.42 10.26
N VAL A 54 -0.27 11.31 11.57
CA VAL A 54 -1.35 11.16 12.55
C VAL A 54 -2.28 12.38 12.56
N ASP A 55 -1.73 13.59 12.46
CA ASP A 55 -2.52 14.82 12.38
C ASP A 55 -3.41 14.84 11.13
N LEU A 56 -2.86 14.46 9.97
CA LEU A 56 -3.63 14.39 8.73
C LEU A 56 -4.73 13.31 8.79
N MET A 57 -4.43 12.12 9.33
CA MET A 57 -5.44 11.07 9.54
C MET A 57 -6.58 11.54 10.46
N LYS A 58 -6.26 12.25 11.55
CA LYS A 58 -7.26 12.84 12.45
C LYS A 58 -8.11 13.92 11.78
N LYS A 59 -7.50 14.76 10.92
CA LYS A 59 -8.21 15.77 10.14
C LYS A 59 -9.18 15.12 9.15
N ILE A 60 -8.75 14.10 8.41
CA ILE A 60 -9.59 13.32 7.48
C ILE A 60 -10.76 12.68 8.25
N ALA A 61 -10.49 11.99 9.36
CA ALA A 61 -11.51 11.35 10.16
C ALA A 61 -12.55 12.34 10.71
N LYS A 62 -12.09 13.52 11.16
CA LYS A 62 -12.96 14.58 11.67
C LYS A 62 -13.82 15.23 10.57
N ALA A 63 -13.26 15.41 9.37
CA ALA A 63 -13.96 16.06 8.25
C ALA A 63 -15.00 15.12 7.60
N HIS A 64 -14.75 13.82 7.63
CA HIS A 64 -15.57 12.81 6.96
C HIS A 64 -16.09 11.69 7.90
N PRO A 65 -16.79 12.02 9.02
CA PRO A 65 -17.15 11.05 10.06
C PRO A 65 -18.16 9.98 9.63
N LYS A 66 -18.83 10.16 8.48
CA LYS A 66 -19.75 9.17 7.89
C LYS A 66 -19.04 8.17 6.97
N LEU A 67 -17.80 8.47 6.62
CA LEU A 67 -16.98 7.66 5.71
C LEU A 67 -15.78 7.02 6.41
N THR A 68 -15.39 7.52 7.59
CA THR A 68 -14.11 7.17 8.19
C THR A 68 -14.22 6.78 9.65
N ARG A 69 -13.42 5.78 10.04
CA ARG A 69 -13.12 5.41 11.42
C ARG A 69 -11.61 5.34 11.58
N LEU A 70 -11.07 6.05 12.57
CA LEU A 70 -9.65 6.04 12.93
C LEU A 70 -9.45 5.22 14.19
N GLU A 71 -8.56 4.25 14.14
CA GLU A 71 -8.25 3.37 15.28
C GLU A 71 -6.77 2.98 15.28
N SER A 72 -6.26 2.55 16.42
CA SER A 72 -4.95 1.93 16.56
C SER A 72 -5.09 0.43 16.46
N ILE A 73 -4.34 -0.22 15.57
CA ILE A 73 -4.32 -1.68 15.43
C ILE A 73 -3.25 -2.33 16.30
N GLY A 74 -2.37 -1.55 16.91
CA GLY A 74 -1.30 -2.02 17.79
C GLY A 74 -0.32 -0.93 18.16
N LYS A 75 0.78 -1.37 18.78
CA LYS A 75 1.89 -0.50 19.18
C LYS A 75 3.17 -0.97 18.55
N SER A 76 4.03 0.00 18.17
CA SER A 76 5.40 -0.24 17.74
C SER A 76 6.32 -0.59 18.93
N TYR A 77 7.55 -0.93 18.64
CA TYR A 77 8.58 -1.26 19.62
C TYR A 77 8.78 -0.17 20.69
N GLU A 78 8.78 1.11 20.32
CA GLU A 78 8.88 2.26 21.24
C GLU A 78 7.52 2.70 21.79
N GLY A 79 6.43 2.01 21.45
CA GLY A 79 5.08 2.24 22.00
C GLY A 79 4.24 3.27 21.26
N ARG A 80 4.64 3.72 20.06
CA ARG A 80 3.78 4.55 19.20
C ARG A 80 2.60 3.76 18.68
N ASP A 81 1.46 4.42 18.45
CA ASP A 81 0.29 3.78 17.86
C ASP A 81 0.52 3.49 16.37
N ILE A 82 0.15 2.30 15.93
CA ILE A 82 0.03 1.98 14.51
C ILE A 82 -1.41 2.29 14.12
N TYR A 83 -1.61 3.48 13.52
CA TYR A 83 -2.94 3.96 13.18
C TYR A 83 -3.42 3.43 11.83
N MET A 84 -4.72 3.13 11.79
CA MET A 84 -5.45 2.74 10.59
C MET A 84 -6.69 3.60 10.40
N LEU A 85 -6.96 3.96 9.13
CA LEU A 85 -8.23 4.52 8.69
C LEU A 85 -9.06 3.44 8.00
N THR A 86 -10.25 3.16 8.53
CA THR A 86 -11.30 2.45 7.81
C THR A 86 -12.07 3.47 6.98
N ILE A 87 -12.19 3.26 5.66
CA ILE A 87 -12.93 4.15 4.75
C ILE A 87 -13.99 3.36 4.00
N SER A 88 -15.25 3.77 4.13
CA SER A 88 -16.43 3.17 3.48
C SER A 88 -17.62 4.12 3.64
N ASP A 89 -18.67 4.02 2.85
CA ASP A 89 -19.93 4.66 3.20
C ASP A 89 -20.66 3.85 4.28
N PHE A 90 -20.61 4.32 5.52
CA PHE A 90 -21.23 3.65 6.68
C PHE A 90 -22.76 3.65 6.63
N ASN A 91 -23.38 4.51 5.78
CA ASN A 91 -24.82 4.51 5.60
C ASN A 91 -25.29 3.38 4.65
N SER A 92 -24.38 2.82 3.84
CA SER A 92 -24.71 1.75 2.89
C SER A 92 -24.53 0.33 3.46
N GLY A 93 -24.12 0.19 4.72
CA GLY A 93 -23.97 -1.08 5.42
C GLY A 93 -22.76 -1.11 6.36
N ASN A 94 -22.60 -2.26 7.05
CA ASN A 94 -21.45 -2.47 7.93
C ASN A 94 -20.15 -2.62 7.11
N PRO A 95 -19.12 -1.81 7.34
CA PRO A 95 -17.83 -1.90 6.64
C PRO A 95 -17.20 -3.30 6.68
N ASP A 96 -17.33 -4.00 7.81
CA ASP A 96 -16.69 -5.30 8.03
C ASP A 96 -17.44 -6.45 7.29
N GLU A 97 -18.57 -6.15 6.67
CA GLU A 97 -19.36 -7.08 5.84
C GLU A 97 -19.26 -6.79 4.33
N LYS A 98 -18.49 -5.77 3.95
CA LYS A 98 -18.23 -5.45 2.54
C LYS A 98 -16.87 -6.01 2.12
N PRO A 99 -16.69 -6.38 0.85
CA PRO A 99 -15.35 -6.69 0.32
C PRO A 99 -14.37 -5.58 0.64
N ALA A 100 -13.18 -5.93 1.13
CA ALA A 100 -12.23 -4.92 1.56
C ALA A 100 -10.91 -4.97 0.80
N MET A 101 -10.31 -3.78 0.69
CA MET A 101 -8.95 -3.54 0.23
C MET A 101 -8.10 -3.08 1.41
N TYR A 102 -7.02 -3.80 1.70
CA TYR A 102 -6.00 -3.39 2.66
C TYR A 102 -4.88 -2.63 1.95
N ILE A 103 -4.42 -1.53 2.54
CA ILE A 103 -3.36 -0.68 1.97
C ILE A 103 -2.41 -0.30 3.08
N ASP A 104 -1.12 -0.52 2.86
CA ASP A 104 -0.10 -0.05 3.77
C ASP A 104 1.12 0.53 3.06
N GLY A 105 2.05 1.01 3.87
CA GLY A 105 3.35 1.46 3.42
C GLY A 105 4.33 1.62 4.56
N ASN A 106 5.56 1.90 4.19
CA ASN A 106 6.59 2.28 5.13
C ASN A 106 6.88 1.23 6.21
N ILE A 107 6.84 -0.05 5.84
CA ILE A 107 7.39 -1.14 6.66
C ILE A 107 8.91 -0.96 6.79
N HIS A 108 9.57 -0.54 5.72
CA HIS A 108 10.92 0.00 5.74
C HIS A 108 10.87 1.51 5.93
N SER A 109 11.51 2.03 6.94
CA SER A 109 11.37 3.42 7.38
C SER A 109 11.86 4.46 6.37
N ASN A 110 12.94 4.14 5.64
CA ASN A 110 13.55 4.98 4.61
C ASN A 110 12.77 5.02 3.30
N GLU A 111 11.71 4.20 3.17
CA GLU A 111 10.79 4.15 2.04
C GLU A 111 9.61 5.09 2.29
N ILE A 112 9.93 6.37 2.46
CA ILE A 112 9.01 7.37 3.00
C ILE A 112 7.82 7.69 2.11
N GLN A 113 7.87 7.40 0.79
CA GLN A 113 6.78 7.66 -0.14
C GLN A 113 5.53 6.84 0.15
N GLY A 114 5.67 5.60 0.63
CA GLY A 114 4.55 4.70 0.88
C GLY A 114 3.49 5.29 1.81
N ALA A 115 3.92 6.00 2.86
CA ALA A 115 3.01 6.66 3.77
C ALA A 115 2.23 7.80 3.10
N GLU A 116 2.90 8.60 2.27
CA GLU A 116 2.27 9.71 1.55
C GLU A 116 1.23 9.19 0.54
N PHE A 117 1.53 8.10 -0.17
CA PHE A 117 0.64 7.51 -1.16
C PHE A 117 -0.60 6.87 -0.52
N SER A 118 -0.41 6.22 0.62
CA SER A 118 -1.52 5.71 1.44
C SER A 118 -2.42 6.84 1.94
N LEU A 119 -1.84 7.93 2.45
CA LEU A 119 -2.59 9.12 2.87
C LEU A 119 -3.27 9.84 1.71
N TYR A 120 -2.59 9.95 0.56
CA TYR A 120 -3.18 10.52 -0.66
C TYR A 120 -4.42 9.72 -1.07
N THR A 121 -4.33 8.40 -1.02
CA THR A 121 -5.47 7.51 -1.32
C THR A 121 -6.63 7.76 -0.36
N ALA A 122 -6.35 7.85 0.94
CA ALA A 122 -7.37 8.12 1.97
C ALA A 122 -8.05 9.48 1.75
N TRP A 123 -7.25 10.51 1.52
CA TRP A 123 -7.73 11.87 1.26
C TRP A 123 -8.57 11.93 -0.02
N TYR A 124 -8.08 11.37 -1.12
CA TYR A 124 -8.77 11.39 -2.41
C TYR A 124 -10.13 10.67 -2.36
N LEU A 125 -10.17 9.48 -1.76
CA LEU A 125 -11.42 8.72 -1.61
C LEU A 125 -12.47 9.50 -0.83
N THR A 126 -12.06 10.18 0.25
CA THR A 126 -13.00 10.90 1.12
C THR A 126 -13.43 12.24 0.54
N GLU A 127 -12.53 12.99 -0.07
CA GLU A 127 -12.84 14.30 -0.68
C GLU A 127 -13.66 14.16 -1.97
N MET A 128 -13.43 13.12 -2.77
CA MET A 128 -14.11 12.92 -4.05
C MET A 128 -15.42 12.12 -3.95
N PHE A 129 -15.80 11.67 -2.76
CA PHE A 129 -17.00 10.86 -2.54
C PHE A 129 -18.30 11.54 -3.02
N GLU A 130 -18.46 12.84 -2.76
CA GLU A 130 -19.63 13.60 -3.17
C GLU A 130 -19.54 14.07 -4.64
N ASP A 131 -18.36 14.12 -5.21
CA ASP A 131 -18.07 14.72 -6.50
C ASP A 131 -18.01 13.72 -7.67
N LEU A 132 -17.58 12.47 -7.40
CA LEU A 132 -17.41 11.44 -8.41
C LEU A 132 -18.31 10.23 -8.14
N GLU A 133 -19.24 9.96 -9.05
CA GLU A 133 -20.15 8.80 -8.96
C GLU A 133 -19.38 7.47 -8.83
N PHE A 134 -18.24 7.34 -9.51
CA PHE A 134 -17.40 6.14 -9.40
C PHE A 134 -16.89 5.93 -7.96
N ILE A 135 -16.36 6.97 -7.31
CA ILE A 135 -15.87 6.89 -5.93
C ILE A 135 -17.03 6.69 -4.95
N ASN A 136 -18.16 7.37 -5.20
CA ASN A 136 -19.36 7.21 -4.40
C ASN A 136 -19.84 5.75 -4.40
N GLN A 137 -19.97 5.14 -5.58
CA GLN A 137 -20.40 3.76 -5.71
C GLN A 137 -19.35 2.79 -5.14
N LEU A 138 -18.06 3.07 -5.33
CA LEU A 138 -16.97 2.25 -4.79
C LEU A 138 -17.02 2.18 -3.26
N LEU A 139 -17.22 3.29 -2.56
CA LEU A 139 -17.31 3.31 -1.10
C LEU A 139 -18.64 2.76 -0.55
N LYS A 140 -19.70 2.75 -1.35
CA LYS A 140 -20.93 2.01 -1.01
C LYS A 140 -20.72 0.51 -1.05
N ASP A 141 -19.95 0.03 -2.01
CA ASP A 141 -19.75 -1.40 -2.26
C ASP A 141 -18.56 -2.00 -1.49
N LYS A 142 -17.57 -1.18 -1.12
CA LYS A 142 -16.26 -1.62 -0.60
C LYS A 142 -15.86 -0.92 0.68
N THR A 143 -14.92 -1.55 1.37
CA THR A 143 -14.20 -0.97 2.50
C THR A 143 -12.71 -0.90 2.18
N PHE A 144 -12.06 0.18 2.63
CA PHE A 144 -10.61 0.34 2.59
C PHE A 144 -10.08 0.40 4.01
N TYR A 145 -9.07 -0.41 4.30
CA TYR A 145 -8.29 -0.37 5.53
C TYR A 145 -6.90 0.16 5.20
N ILE A 146 -6.58 1.37 5.67
CA ILE A 146 -5.36 2.09 5.25
C ILE A 146 -4.46 2.34 6.46
N VAL A 147 -3.25 1.75 6.43
CA VAL A 147 -2.18 1.89 7.44
C VAL A 147 -1.00 2.63 6.80
N PRO A 148 -0.91 3.96 6.89
CA PRO A 148 0.11 4.73 6.18
C PRO A 148 1.55 4.39 6.59
N THR A 149 1.77 4.01 7.84
CA THR A 149 3.10 3.58 8.31
C THR A 149 2.98 2.41 9.28
N ILE A 150 3.56 1.28 8.88
CA ILE A 150 3.69 0.09 9.75
C ILE A 150 4.79 0.32 10.79
N ASN A 151 5.87 1.03 10.42
CA ASN A 151 7.06 1.23 11.23
C ASN A 151 7.23 2.72 11.63
N PRO A 152 6.41 3.20 12.58
CA PRO A 152 6.39 4.62 12.95
C PRO A 152 7.65 5.09 13.66
N ASP A 153 8.33 4.22 14.42
CA ASP A 153 9.51 4.57 15.20
C ASP A 153 10.69 4.90 14.30
N ALA A 154 11.04 3.97 13.42
CA ALA A 154 12.16 4.14 12.51
C ALA A 154 11.87 5.22 11.45
N ARG A 155 10.59 5.39 11.02
CA ARG A 155 10.22 6.53 10.17
C ARG A 155 10.51 7.86 10.85
N ASP A 156 10.11 8.01 12.10
CA ASP A 156 10.29 9.26 12.83
C ASP A 156 11.76 9.59 13.03
N ASN A 157 12.57 8.56 13.34
CA ASN A 157 14.02 8.66 13.39
C ASN A 157 14.60 9.05 12.03
N PHE A 158 14.24 8.34 10.94
CA PHE A 158 14.71 8.66 9.59
C PHE A 158 14.39 10.09 9.17
N MET A 159 13.21 10.59 9.55
CA MET A 159 12.78 11.94 9.18
C MET A 159 13.47 13.05 9.99
N LYS A 160 13.78 12.81 11.27
CA LYS A 160 14.23 13.84 12.21
C LYS A 160 15.73 13.85 12.44
N GLU A 161 16.37 12.68 12.40
CA GLU A 161 17.80 12.55 12.73
C GLU A 161 18.68 12.45 11.48
N PRO A 162 19.96 12.82 11.53
CA PRO A 162 20.93 12.48 10.50
C PRO A 162 20.97 10.97 10.29
N ASN A 163 20.91 10.53 9.04
CA ASN A 163 20.89 9.12 8.68
C ASN A 163 21.50 8.90 7.30
N THR A 164 21.91 7.69 7.01
CA THR A 164 22.25 7.27 5.66
C THR A 164 20.98 7.01 4.84
N PRO A 165 21.05 6.83 3.51
CA PRO A 165 19.90 6.41 2.70
C PRO A 165 19.30 5.06 3.14
N HIS A 166 20.00 4.26 3.93
CA HIS A 166 19.60 2.92 4.35
C HIS A 166 19.34 2.78 5.85
N SER A 167 19.74 3.71 6.68
CA SER A 167 19.66 3.62 8.14
C SER A 167 18.71 4.68 8.72
N PRO A 168 17.87 4.34 9.72
CA PRO A 168 17.47 3.00 10.08
C PRO A 168 16.41 2.49 9.08
N ARG A 169 16.69 1.41 8.34
CA ARG A 169 15.72 0.86 7.39
C ARG A 169 14.64 0.03 8.09
N SER A 170 15.03 -0.73 9.07
CA SER A 170 14.24 -1.85 9.60
C SER A 170 13.46 -1.52 10.86
N GLY A 171 14.03 -0.75 11.78
CA GLY A 171 13.44 -0.45 13.08
C GLY A 171 14.46 0.04 14.08
N MET A 172 14.07 0.15 15.35
CA MET A 172 14.87 0.77 16.41
C MET A 172 15.50 -0.24 17.38
N ILE A 173 15.38 -1.56 17.10
CA ILE A 173 16.00 -2.57 17.93
C ILE A 173 17.50 -2.61 17.63
N VAL A 174 18.31 -2.46 18.65
CA VAL A 174 19.77 -2.55 18.58
C VAL A 174 20.16 -4.03 18.67
N LEU A 175 21.08 -4.44 17.80
CA LEU A 175 21.61 -5.80 17.75
C LEU A 175 23.14 -5.74 17.82
N ASP A 176 23.74 -6.80 18.33
CA ASP A 176 25.16 -7.12 18.26
C ASP A 176 25.39 -7.80 16.89
N ASN A 177 25.89 -7.07 15.90
CA ASN A 177 25.96 -7.55 14.52
C ASN A 177 27.33 -8.12 14.15
N ASP A 178 28.39 -7.74 14.83
CA ASP A 178 29.74 -8.27 14.67
C ASP A 178 30.00 -9.47 15.59
N GLY A 179 29.21 -9.63 16.68
CA GLY A 179 29.27 -10.78 17.58
C GLY A 179 30.32 -10.64 18.69
N ASP A 180 30.73 -9.43 19.04
CA ASP A 180 31.73 -9.14 20.07
C ASP A 180 31.14 -9.19 21.51
N GLY A 181 29.79 -9.16 21.62
CA GLY A 181 29.04 -9.23 22.88
C GLY A 181 28.52 -7.88 23.37
N ASN A 182 28.82 -6.79 22.68
CA ASN A 182 28.20 -5.49 22.87
C ASN A 182 27.15 -5.27 21.78
N ALA A 183 26.46 -4.15 21.78
CA ALA A 183 25.48 -3.85 20.74
C ALA A 183 25.31 -2.34 20.60
N GLY A 184 25.47 -1.83 19.38
CA GLY A 184 25.24 -0.44 19.03
C GLY A 184 26.36 0.52 19.44
N GLU A 185 27.59 0.07 19.56
CA GLU A 185 28.75 0.90 19.87
C GLU A 185 29.24 1.67 18.65
N ASP A 186 29.18 1.09 17.46
CA ASP A 186 29.65 1.68 16.22
C ASP A 186 28.51 1.98 15.25
N GLY A 187 27.75 3.00 15.61
CA GLY A 187 26.70 3.55 14.76
C GLY A 187 27.21 4.65 13.81
N PHE A 188 26.34 5.05 12.90
CA PHE A 188 26.60 6.19 12.02
C PHE A 188 26.68 7.51 12.80
N ASP A 189 27.63 8.38 12.45
CA ASP A 189 27.83 9.68 13.06
C ASP A 189 27.76 10.80 12.02
N ASP A 190 27.16 11.93 12.37
CA ASP A 190 27.30 13.19 11.66
C ASP A 190 28.59 13.88 12.20
N LEU A 191 29.72 13.56 11.59
CA LEU A 191 31.04 13.97 12.10
C LEU A 191 31.30 15.46 11.96
N ASN A 192 30.66 16.09 10.98
CA ASN A 192 30.91 17.51 10.65
C ASN A 192 29.78 18.44 11.10
N ASP A 193 28.77 17.92 11.83
CA ASP A 193 27.58 18.63 12.34
C ASP A 193 26.77 19.36 11.24
N ASP A 194 26.68 18.78 10.02
CA ASP A 194 25.93 19.38 8.92
C ASP A 194 24.49 18.82 8.75
N ASN A 195 24.06 17.93 9.65
CA ASN A 195 22.80 17.20 9.68
C ASN A 195 22.63 16.18 8.53
N HIS A 196 23.73 15.73 7.95
CA HIS A 196 23.76 14.69 6.93
C HIS A 196 24.82 13.67 7.25
N ILE A 197 24.54 12.40 7.07
CA ILE A 197 25.54 11.33 7.09
C ILE A 197 25.83 10.97 5.65
N THR A 198 27.02 11.35 5.18
CA THR A 198 27.47 11.17 3.80
C THR A 198 28.72 10.30 3.73
N TYR A 199 29.38 10.24 2.57
CA TYR A 199 30.54 9.39 2.40
C TYR A 199 31.83 10.05 2.85
N MET A 200 32.73 9.24 3.40
CA MET A 200 34.13 9.59 3.68
C MET A 200 35.02 9.08 2.55
N ILE A 201 35.91 9.94 2.03
CA ILE A 201 36.96 9.57 1.08
C ILE A 201 38.30 10.10 1.54
N ARG A 202 39.36 9.35 1.24
CA ARG A 202 40.74 9.74 1.58
C ARG A 202 41.63 9.70 0.34
N LYS A 203 42.56 10.67 0.21
CA LYS A 203 43.64 10.58 -0.78
C LYS A 203 44.55 9.42 -0.46
N SER A 204 44.79 8.55 -1.43
CA SER A 204 45.58 7.34 -1.26
C SER A 204 46.42 7.06 -2.51
N PRO A 205 47.70 6.73 -2.36
CA PRO A 205 48.54 6.34 -3.49
C PRO A 205 48.08 5.01 -4.13
N THR A 206 47.28 4.23 -3.43
CA THR A 206 46.67 2.97 -3.87
C THR A 206 45.17 3.10 -4.10
N GLY A 207 44.66 4.33 -4.17
CA GLY A 207 43.23 4.60 -4.36
C GLY A 207 42.67 3.99 -5.64
N GLN A 208 41.40 3.67 -5.60
CA GLN A 208 40.65 3.04 -6.70
C GLN A 208 39.68 4.00 -7.40
N TYR A 209 39.61 5.26 -6.96
CA TYR A 209 38.70 6.26 -7.47
C TYR A 209 39.40 7.53 -7.91
N ILE A 210 38.84 8.20 -8.90
CA ILE A 210 39.19 9.59 -9.28
C ILE A 210 37.90 10.42 -9.23
N LYS A 211 38.02 11.73 -8.98
CA LYS A 211 36.91 12.65 -9.23
C LYS A 211 36.71 12.83 -10.73
N ASP A 212 35.45 12.80 -11.17
CA ASP A 212 35.08 12.98 -12.58
C ASP A 212 35.51 14.37 -13.06
N PRO A 213 36.31 14.50 -14.12
CA PRO A 213 36.71 15.81 -14.68
C PRO A 213 35.53 16.66 -15.18
N GLN A 214 34.36 16.06 -15.43
CA GLN A 214 33.16 16.78 -15.88
C GLN A 214 32.27 17.25 -14.72
N ASP A 215 32.31 16.53 -13.60
CA ASP A 215 31.58 16.86 -12.37
C ASP A 215 32.32 16.21 -11.18
N ASP A 216 33.10 17.01 -10.46
CA ASP A 216 34.00 16.56 -9.37
C ASP A 216 33.25 16.01 -8.14
N ARG A 217 31.94 16.13 -8.12
CA ARG A 217 31.08 15.48 -7.13
C ARG A 217 31.02 13.96 -7.35
N ARG A 218 31.19 13.50 -8.60
CA ARG A 218 31.16 12.08 -8.96
C ARG A 218 32.51 11.43 -8.74
N LEU A 219 32.49 10.24 -8.13
CA LEU A 219 33.66 9.37 -8.02
C LEU A 219 33.57 8.27 -9.10
N ILE A 220 34.58 8.16 -9.92
CA ILE A 220 34.74 7.14 -10.94
C ILE A 220 35.72 6.10 -10.45
N ARG A 221 35.31 4.83 -10.37
CA ARG A 221 36.22 3.73 -10.09
C ARG A 221 37.09 3.46 -11.32
N VAL A 222 38.40 3.50 -11.15
CA VAL A 222 39.37 3.23 -12.22
C VAL A 222 39.51 1.74 -12.50
N GLY A 223 40.00 1.38 -13.69
CA GLY A 223 40.33 0.01 -14.02
C GLY A 223 41.49 -0.54 -13.21
N LEU A 224 41.69 -1.86 -13.19
CA LEU A 224 42.74 -2.52 -12.40
C LEU A 224 44.17 -2.08 -12.77
N GLU A 225 44.37 -1.67 -14.03
CA GLU A 225 45.65 -1.20 -14.57
C GLU A 225 45.81 0.33 -14.46
N GLU A 226 44.82 1.04 -13.95
CA GLU A 226 44.80 2.50 -13.83
C GLU A 226 45.07 2.92 -12.40
N LYS A 227 45.68 4.09 -12.23
CA LYS A 227 45.98 4.64 -10.91
C LYS A 227 44.85 5.59 -10.49
N GLY A 228 44.15 5.27 -9.41
CA GLY A 228 43.25 6.20 -8.73
C GLY A 228 43.97 7.13 -7.77
N GLU A 229 43.25 8.04 -7.20
CA GLU A 229 43.73 9.08 -6.28
C GLU A 229 43.04 8.99 -4.91
N TYR A 230 41.87 8.37 -4.85
CA TYR A 230 41.03 8.28 -3.64
C TYR A 230 40.67 6.83 -3.32
N GLU A 231 40.54 6.55 -2.05
CA GLU A 231 39.83 5.38 -1.51
C GLU A 231 38.55 5.83 -0.81
N MET A 232 37.55 4.99 -0.85
CA MET A 232 36.27 5.22 -0.16
C MET A 232 36.33 4.50 1.18
N LEU A 233 36.06 5.22 2.27
CA LEU A 233 36.11 4.72 3.64
C LEU A 233 34.75 4.28 4.18
N GLY A 234 33.65 4.54 3.47
CA GLY A 234 32.28 4.27 3.93
C GLY A 234 31.53 5.55 4.25
N TYR A 235 30.42 5.39 4.95
CA TYR A 235 29.67 6.52 5.53
C TYR A 235 30.39 7.07 6.76
N GLU A 236 30.04 8.30 7.15
CA GLU A 236 30.57 8.95 8.34
C GLU A 236 30.38 8.09 9.59
N GLY A 237 31.45 7.89 10.35
CA GLY A 237 31.50 7.06 11.55
C GLY A 237 32.89 6.94 12.14
N ILE A 238 32.97 6.42 13.33
CA ILE A 238 34.22 6.20 14.11
C ILE A 238 34.22 4.74 14.54
N ASP A 239 35.33 4.04 14.30
CA ASP A 239 35.67 2.74 14.87
C ASP A 239 35.93 2.92 16.38
N ARG A 240 34.99 2.51 17.23
CA ARG A 240 35.09 2.72 18.69
C ARG A 240 35.61 1.51 19.44
N ASP A 241 35.43 0.32 18.90
CA ASP A 241 35.93 -0.93 19.48
C ASP A 241 37.36 -1.28 19.04
N GLY A 242 37.81 -0.73 17.90
CA GLY A 242 39.18 -0.86 17.42
C GLY A 242 39.43 -2.09 16.54
N ASP A 243 38.38 -2.63 15.92
CA ASP A 243 38.47 -3.78 15.02
C ASP A 243 38.90 -3.39 13.60
N GLY A 244 38.78 -2.10 13.24
CA GLY A 244 39.18 -1.51 11.96
C GLY A 244 38.05 -1.29 10.97
N GLU A 245 36.81 -1.65 11.31
CA GLU A 245 35.62 -1.34 10.57
C GLU A 245 34.93 -0.10 11.17
N VAL A 246 33.90 0.42 10.53
CA VAL A 246 33.07 1.52 11.02
C VAL A 246 31.63 1.28 10.65
N ASN A 247 30.69 1.64 11.52
CA ASN A 247 29.25 1.57 11.28
C ASN A 247 28.66 0.14 11.18
N GLU A 248 29.30 -0.87 11.77
CA GLU A 248 28.85 -2.27 11.71
C GLU A 248 27.69 -2.55 12.66
N ASP A 249 27.59 -1.87 13.80
CA ASP A 249 26.57 -2.06 14.84
C ASP A 249 25.50 -0.97 14.84
N GLY A 250 25.15 -0.46 13.66
CA GLY A 250 24.06 0.50 13.52
C GLY A 250 22.69 -0.06 13.90
N ILE A 251 21.74 0.82 14.22
CA ILE A 251 20.37 0.43 14.56
C ILE A 251 19.71 -0.30 13.37
N GLY A 252 19.06 -1.45 13.65
CA GLY A 252 18.12 -2.03 12.72
C GLY A 252 18.69 -2.96 11.65
N TYR A 253 19.65 -3.78 11.96
CA TYR A 253 20.21 -4.81 11.05
C TYR A 253 19.31 -6.05 10.85
N TYR A 254 18.02 -5.96 11.11
CA TYR A 254 16.99 -6.94 10.76
C TYR A 254 16.08 -6.39 9.67
N ASP A 255 15.17 -7.21 9.14
CA ASP A 255 14.23 -6.78 8.10
C ASP A 255 12.79 -7.18 8.47
N PRO A 256 11.90 -6.22 8.79
CA PRO A 256 10.52 -6.53 9.12
C PRO A 256 9.76 -7.18 7.95
N ASN A 257 10.23 -7.02 6.71
CA ASN A 257 9.70 -7.73 5.55
C ASN A 257 10.38 -9.10 5.34
N ARG A 258 10.92 -9.70 6.41
CA ARG A 258 11.38 -11.10 6.53
C ARG A 258 10.80 -11.78 7.78
N ASP A 259 9.85 -11.13 8.46
CA ASP A 259 9.28 -11.57 9.74
C ASP A 259 7.89 -12.22 9.60
N TRP A 260 7.39 -12.39 8.35
CA TRP A 260 6.05 -12.91 8.08
C TRP A 260 5.98 -14.44 8.03
N GLY A 261 4.82 -15.00 8.40
CA GLY A 261 4.68 -16.45 8.70
C GLY A 261 4.64 -17.40 7.52
N TRP A 262 4.56 -16.93 6.26
CA TRP A 262 4.56 -17.83 5.09
C TRP A 262 5.97 -18.13 4.63
N LYS A 263 6.34 -19.42 4.62
CA LYS A 263 7.68 -19.90 4.20
C LYS A 263 8.85 -19.20 4.91
N TRP A 264 8.61 -18.67 6.10
CA TRP A 264 9.65 -18.03 6.89
C TRP A 264 10.88 -18.95 7.05
N GLN A 265 12.07 -18.36 6.98
CA GLN A 265 13.34 -19.03 7.17
C GLN A 265 14.18 -18.25 8.21
N PRO A 266 15.01 -18.93 9.00
CA PRO A 266 15.87 -18.28 9.97
C PRO A 266 17.00 -17.49 9.29
N ASP A 267 17.64 -16.59 10.04
CA ASP A 267 18.61 -15.62 9.54
C ASP A 267 19.78 -16.25 8.73
N TYR A 268 20.26 -17.41 9.12
CA TYR A 268 21.32 -18.11 8.38
C TYR A 268 20.88 -18.64 7.00
N VAL A 269 19.59 -18.63 6.68
CA VAL A 269 19.03 -18.91 5.35
C VAL A 269 18.54 -17.63 4.69
N GLN A 270 17.76 -16.84 5.42
CA GLN A 270 17.22 -15.56 4.99
C GLN A 270 17.80 -14.43 5.83
N ARG A 271 18.88 -13.83 5.35
CA ARG A 271 19.51 -12.69 6.05
C ARG A 271 18.47 -11.61 6.38
N GLY A 272 18.50 -11.16 7.61
CA GLY A 272 17.61 -10.15 8.16
C GLY A 272 16.35 -10.72 8.80
N ALA A 273 16.08 -12.03 8.70
CA ALA A 273 14.99 -12.64 9.45
C ALA A 273 15.24 -12.49 10.95
N PHE A 274 14.20 -12.06 11.70
CA PHE A 274 14.34 -11.88 13.13
C PHE A 274 14.07 -13.20 13.88
N LYS A 275 13.72 -13.20 15.13
CA LYS A 275 13.75 -14.37 16.03
C LYS A 275 12.85 -15.54 15.60
N TYR A 276 11.63 -15.24 15.15
CA TYR A 276 10.60 -16.20 14.68
C TYR A 276 9.50 -15.41 13.96
N PRO A 277 8.63 -16.08 13.18
CA PRO A 277 7.57 -15.38 12.45
C PRO A 277 6.72 -14.47 13.34
N PHE A 278 6.50 -13.24 12.91
CA PHE A 278 5.76 -12.21 13.66
C PHE A 278 6.36 -11.91 15.04
N SER A 279 7.67 -11.95 15.12
CA SER A 279 8.39 -11.62 16.36
C SER A 279 8.47 -10.11 16.63
N LEU A 280 8.27 -9.29 15.60
CA LEU A 280 8.20 -7.84 15.71
C LEU A 280 6.77 -7.39 16.07
N PRO A 281 6.60 -6.40 16.96
CA PRO A 281 5.27 -5.93 17.33
C PRO A 281 4.50 -5.31 16.18
N GLU A 282 5.18 -4.65 15.23
CA GLU A 282 4.61 -3.99 14.07
C GLU A 282 3.99 -5.01 13.10
N THR A 283 4.74 -6.03 12.71
CA THR A 283 4.26 -7.09 11.80
C THR A 283 3.15 -7.93 12.45
N ARG A 284 3.26 -8.19 13.75
CA ARG A 284 2.23 -8.87 14.54
C ARG A 284 0.93 -8.08 14.56
N ALA A 285 0.98 -6.76 14.79
CA ALA A 285 -0.21 -5.91 14.81
C ALA A 285 -0.98 -5.96 13.49
N VAL A 286 -0.28 -5.90 12.36
CA VAL A 286 -0.89 -6.04 11.02
C VAL A 286 -1.45 -7.44 10.82
N ALA A 287 -0.69 -8.48 11.15
CA ALA A 287 -1.12 -9.86 10.99
C ALA A 287 -2.38 -10.17 11.82
N ASP A 288 -2.42 -9.74 13.09
CA ASP A 288 -3.60 -9.90 13.95
C ASP A 288 -4.81 -9.16 13.40
N PHE A 289 -4.63 -7.95 12.88
CA PHE A 289 -5.70 -7.21 12.22
C PHE A 289 -6.25 -7.98 11.00
N VAL A 290 -5.38 -8.38 10.08
CA VAL A 290 -5.77 -9.08 8.84
C VAL A 290 -6.45 -10.41 9.13
N MET A 291 -5.95 -11.19 10.11
CA MET A 291 -6.57 -12.47 10.49
C MET A 291 -7.98 -12.30 11.08
N ASN A 292 -8.28 -11.16 11.68
CA ASN A 292 -9.61 -10.86 12.23
C ASN A 292 -10.56 -10.19 11.21
N HIS A 293 -10.09 -9.90 9.98
CA HIS A 293 -10.89 -9.25 8.93
C HIS A 293 -10.97 -10.12 7.67
N PRO A 294 -11.78 -11.20 7.69
CA PRO A 294 -11.91 -12.15 6.58
C PRO A 294 -12.50 -11.53 5.30
N ASN A 295 -13.00 -10.31 5.38
CA ASN A 295 -13.53 -9.55 4.24
C ASN A 295 -12.44 -8.92 3.35
N ILE A 296 -11.15 -8.97 3.75
CA ILE A 296 -10.05 -8.47 2.94
C ILE A 296 -9.84 -9.39 1.75
N ALA A 297 -10.15 -8.89 0.54
CA ALA A 297 -10.03 -9.62 -0.72
C ALA A 297 -8.78 -9.25 -1.50
N GLY A 298 -8.31 -8.02 -1.39
CA GLY A 298 -7.10 -7.49 -2.02
C GLY A 298 -6.22 -6.72 -1.05
N ALA A 299 -4.92 -6.68 -1.31
CA ALA A 299 -3.96 -5.89 -0.54
C ALA A 299 -2.95 -5.16 -1.46
N GLN A 300 -2.49 -3.99 -1.02
CA GLN A 300 -1.51 -3.18 -1.71
C GLN A 300 -0.49 -2.67 -0.71
N SER A 301 0.77 -3.08 -0.85
CA SER A 301 1.87 -2.62 -0.02
C SER A 301 2.79 -1.69 -0.81
N TYR A 302 3.15 -0.55 -0.23
CA TYR A 302 4.00 0.45 -0.87
C TYR A 302 5.41 0.43 -0.31
N HIS A 303 6.36 0.18 -1.20
CA HIS A 303 7.79 0.13 -0.98
C HIS A 303 8.55 1.16 -1.82
N ASN A 304 9.84 1.28 -1.66
CA ASN A 304 10.80 2.00 -2.50
C ASN A 304 12.05 1.11 -2.71
N TYR A 305 12.56 1.07 -3.93
CA TYR A 305 12.31 1.90 -5.10
C TYR A 305 12.59 1.15 -6.40
N GLY A 306 12.21 1.74 -7.53
CA GLY A 306 12.62 1.23 -8.86
C GLY A 306 11.51 1.17 -9.91
N GLY A 307 10.28 1.63 -9.60
CA GLY A 307 9.16 1.63 -10.53
C GLY A 307 8.71 0.21 -10.89
N MET A 308 8.23 -0.56 -9.91
CA MET A 308 7.83 -1.95 -10.13
C MET A 308 6.47 -2.24 -9.50
N ILE A 309 5.71 -3.10 -10.14
CA ILE A 309 4.51 -3.75 -9.58
C ILE A 309 4.90 -5.22 -9.39
N LEU A 310 4.99 -5.66 -8.16
CA LEU A 310 5.49 -6.98 -7.80
C LEU A 310 4.36 -7.93 -7.38
N ARG A 311 4.46 -9.19 -7.82
CA ARG A 311 3.77 -10.32 -7.20
C ARG A 311 4.76 -11.40 -6.77
N GLY A 312 4.33 -12.27 -5.88
CA GLY A 312 5.06 -13.48 -5.57
C GLY A 312 5.03 -14.55 -6.69
N PRO A 313 5.69 -15.67 -6.50
CA PRO A 313 6.37 -16.03 -5.25
C PRO A 313 7.68 -15.27 -5.05
N GLY A 314 8.07 -15.15 -3.77
CA GLY A 314 9.36 -14.63 -3.40
C GLY A 314 10.52 -15.60 -3.65
N ALA A 315 10.24 -16.91 -3.69
CA ALA A 315 11.24 -17.95 -3.92
C ALA A 315 10.75 -18.99 -4.94
N GLU A 316 11.68 -19.61 -5.70
CA GLU A 316 11.37 -20.62 -6.70
C GLU A 316 10.68 -21.84 -6.08
N GLU A 317 11.06 -22.21 -4.86
CA GLU A 317 10.50 -23.33 -4.11
C GLU A 317 9.02 -23.14 -3.75
N ASP A 318 8.49 -21.94 -3.92
CA ASP A 318 7.09 -21.60 -3.63
C ASP A 318 6.21 -21.41 -4.88
N LEU A 319 6.70 -21.82 -6.06
CA LEU A 319 5.96 -21.73 -7.33
C LEU A 319 4.59 -22.42 -7.29
N ASP A 320 4.50 -23.57 -6.62
CA ASP A 320 3.26 -24.34 -6.50
C ASP A 320 2.16 -23.64 -5.67
N THR A 321 2.51 -22.57 -4.96
CA THR A 321 1.55 -21.73 -4.25
C THR A 321 0.73 -20.87 -5.21
N TYR A 322 1.36 -20.38 -6.28
CA TYR A 322 0.74 -19.50 -7.26
C TYR A 322 0.13 -20.32 -8.41
N ASN A 323 -1.14 -20.71 -8.23
CA ASN A 323 -1.88 -21.43 -9.24
C ASN A 323 -2.02 -20.61 -10.53
N ARG A 324 -2.01 -21.29 -11.69
CA ARG A 324 -2.11 -20.64 -13.00
C ARG A 324 -3.39 -19.79 -13.18
N GLU A 325 -4.50 -20.18 -12.58
CA GLU A 325 -5.75 -19.41 -12.67
C GLU A 325 -5.63 -18.10 -11.91
N ASP A 326 -5.08 -18.13 -10.70
CA ASP A 326 -4.84 -16.92 -9.90
C ASP A 326 -3.77 -16.02 -10.54
N VAL A 327 -2.71 -16.62 -11.13
CA VAL A 327 -1.69 -15.86 -11.87
C VAL A 327 -2.31 -15.07 -13.03
N ARG A 328 -3.28 -15.62 -13.75
CA ARG A 328 -3.98 -14.88 -14.82
C ARG A 328 -4.74 -13.68 -14.29
N ILE A 329 -5.27 -13.75 -13.07
CA ILE A 329 -5.94 -12.62 -12.43
C ILE A 329 -4.91 -11.55 -12.05
N TYR A 330 -3.76 -11.97 -11.47
CA TYR A 330 -2.64 -11.07 -11.22
C TYR A 330 -2.18 -10.36 -12.49
N ASP A 331 -1.93 -11.12 -13.56
CA ASP A 331 -1.47 -10.58 -14.84
C ASP A 331 -2.46 -9.54 -15.39
N ALA A 332 -3.76 -9.89 -15.43
CA ALA A 332 -4.79 -8.99 -15.97
C ALA A 332 -4.96 -7.66 -15.19
N ILE A 333 -4.72 -7.68 -13.87
CA ILE A 333 -4.77 -6.47 -13.05
C ILE A 333 -3.48 -5.65 -13.20
N ALA A 334 -2.31 -6.30 -13.15
CA ALA A 334 -1.02 -5.62 -13.17
C ALA A 334 -0.68 -5.00 -14.52
N GLU A 335 -1.08 -5.62 -15.65
CA GLU A 335 -0.96 -5.05 -16.99
C GLU A 335 -1.65 -3.68 -17.09
N LYS A 336 -2.78 -3.51 -16.41
CA LYS A 336 -3.43 -2.19 -16.30
C LYS A 336 -2.66 -1.22 -15.41
N GLY A 337 -1.95 -1.71 -14.41
CA GLY A 337 -1.02 -0.90 -13.61
C GLY A 337 0.12 -0.33 -14.44
N GLU A 338 0.74 -1.12 -15.32
CA GLU A 338 1.78 -0.64 -16.25
C GLU A 338 1.26 0.44 -17.20
N GLU A 339 0.01 0.32 -17.68
CA GLU A 339 -0.62 1.36 -18.51
C GLU A 339 -0.86 2.67 -17.73
N MET A 340 -1.20 2.57 -16.43
CA MET A 340 -1.54 3.72 -15.58
C MET A 340 -0.31 4.46 -15.06
N ILE A 341 0.80 3.73 -14.82
CA ILE A 341 1.98 4.27 -14.14
C ILE A 341 3.20 4.18 -15.08
N PRO A 342 3.49 5.24 -15.85
CA PRO A 342 4.58 5.24 -16.81
C PRO A 342 5.94 4.92 -16.20
N GLY A 343 6.67 4.00 -16.83
CA GLY A 343 7.99 3.58 -16.38
C GLY A 343 7.99 2.46 -15.35
N TYR A 344 6.81 2.06 -14.83
CA TYR A 344 6.71 0.87 -13.97
C TYR A 344 6.68 -0.41 -14.81
N ARG A 345 7.15 -1.50 -14.22
CA ARG A 345 7.17 -2.83 -14.81
C ARG A 345 6.56 -3.86 -13.86
N TYR A 346 5.70 -4.71 -14.41
CA TYR A 346 5.16 -5.85 -13.68
C TYR A 346 6.15 -7.01 -13.63
N LEU A 347 6.51 -7.46 -12.44
CA LEU A 347 7.59 -8.43 -12.22
C LEU A 347 7.19 -9.49 -11.20
N THR A 348 7.83 -10.64 -11.28
CA THR A 348 7.75 -11.70 -10.26
C THR A 348 9.01 -11.69 -9.40
N VAL A 349 8.87 -11.59 -8.07
CA VAL A 349 9.98 -11.32 -7.14
C VAL A 349 11.16 -12.29 -7.35
N TYR A 350 10.96 -13.62 -7.22
CA TYR A 350 12.06 -14.57 -7.29
C TYR A 350 12.78 -14.58 -8.64
N LYS A 351 12.02 -14.36 -9.72
CA LYS A 351 12.53 -14.49 -11.09
C LYS A 351 13.26 -13.22 -11.56
N ASP A 352 12.71 -12.07 -11.21
CA ASP A 352 13.11 -10.80 -11.82
C ASP A 352 13.94 -9.93 -10.87
N LEU A 353 13.99 -10.27 -9.57
CA LEU A 353 14.76 -9.57 -8.55
C LEU A 353 15.74 -10.51 -7.82
N TYR A 354 15.27 -11.22 -6.80
CA TYR A 354 16.05 -12.12 -5.95
C TYR A 354 15.13 -13.02 -5.13
N SER A 355 15.66 -14.12 -4.60
CA SER A 355 14.89 -15.00 -3.72
C SER A 355 14.70 -14.39 -2.34
N VAL A 356 13.46 -14.48 -1.82
CA VAL A 356 13.03 -13.95 -0.54
C VAL A 356 12.10 -14.92 0.17
N PHE A 357 12.27 -15.06 1.48
CA PHE A 357 11.41 -15.85 2.36
C PHE A 357 10.85 -14.99 3.49
N GLY A 358 9.66 -15.34 3.98
CA GLY A 358 9.02 -14.61 5.08
C GLY A 358 8.64 -13.17 4.74
N GLY A 359 8.37 -12.89 3.47
CA GLY A 359 7.91 -11.59 3.01
C GLY A 359 6.40 -11.40 3.20
N GLU A 360 5.99 -10.15 3.36
CA GLU A 360 4.60 -9.73 3.50
C GLU A 360 3.75 -10.15 2.32
N LEU A 361 4.20 -9.87 1.10
CA LEU A 361 3.54 -10.19 -0.16
C LEU A 361 3.12 -11.66 -0.25
N ASP A 362 4.03 -12.57 0.10
CA ASP A 362 3.79 -14.00 0.08
C ASP A 362 2.89 -14.46 1.22
N TRP A 363 2.95 -13.81 2.39
CA TRP A 363 2.06 -14.14 3.49
C TRP A 363 0.60 -13.77 3.20
N PHE A 364 0.35 -12.61 2.64
CA PHE A 364 -1.01 -12.21 2.26
C PHE A 364 -1.63 -13.21 1.28
N TYR A 365 -0.91 -13.61 0.24
CA TYR A 365 -1.45 -14.57 -0.71
C TYR A 365 -1.32 -16.03 -0.20
N GLY A 366 -0.12 -16.48 0.13
CA GLY A 366 0.15 -17.86 0.53
C GLY A 366 -0.54 -18.27 1.83
N GLY A 367 -0.49 -17.38 2.83
CA GLY A 367 -1.04 -17.60 4.16
C GLY A 367 -2.52 -17.23 4.32
N ARG A 368 -3.02 -16.27 3.54
CA ARG A 368 -4.38 -15.71 3.69
C ARG A 368 -5.25 -15.81 2.42
N GLY A 369 -4.69 -16.18 1.29
CA GLY A 369 -5.41 -16.24 0.03
C GLY A 369 -5.90 -14.89 -0.48
N ILE A 370 -5.19 -13.81 -0.13
CA ILE A 370 -5.49 -12.42 -0.49
C ILE A 370 -4.64 -12.04 -1.69
N TYR A 371 -5.27 -11.56 -2.77
CA TYR A 371 -4.53 -11.06 -3.93
C TYR A 371 -3.77 -9.78 -3.56
N THR A 372 -2.45 -9.81 -3.65
CA THR A 372 -1.59 -8.75 -3.13
C THR A 372 -0.55 -8.33 -4.16
N TYR A 373 -0.35 -7.01 -4.29
CA TYR A 373 0.77 -6.43 -5.00
C TYR A 373 1.63 -5.59 -4.06
N THR A 374 2.93 -5.56 -4.36
CA THR A 374 3.85 -4.58 -3.81
C THR A 374 4.24 -3.63 -4.92
N ASN A 375 4.05 -2.32 -4.71
CA ASN A 375 4.57 -1.30 -5.61
C ASN A 375 5.89 -0.78 -5.05
N GLU A 376 6.98 -1.01 -5.78
CA GLU A 376 8.27 -0.35 -5.54
C GLU A 376 8.22 1.04 -6.20
N LEU A 377 7.93 2.04 -5.38
CA LEU A 377 7.69 3.40 -5.82
C LEU A 377 8.95 4.07 -6.38
N MET A 378 8.84 5.31 -6.85
CA MET A 378 9.92 6.12 -7.42
C MET A 378 10.57 5.48 -8.64
N VAL A 379 10.37 6.05 -9.78
CA VAL A 379 10.96 5.63 -11.04
C VAL A 379 11.75 6.77 -11.69
N SER A 380 13.00 6.52 -12.06
CA SER A 380 13.87 7.50 -12.71
C SER A 380 13.33 8.02 -14.05
N TYR A 381 12.45 7.25 -14.70
CA TYR A 381 11.76 7.67 -15.92
C TYR A 381 11.08 9.03 -15.79
N LEU A 382 10.51 9.38 -14.64
CA LEU A 382 9.82 10.65 -14.42
C LEU A 382 10.73 11.87 -14.45
N TYR A 383 12.05 11.70 -14.34
CA TYR A 383 12.98 12.84 -14.39
C TYR A 383 13.15 13.38 -15.81
N PHE A 384 13.51 12.51 -16.76
CA PHE A 384 13.83 12.94 -18.14
C PHE A 384 13.15 12.09 -19.21
N HIS A 385 12.27 11.17 -18.83
CA HIS A 385 11.54 10.25 -19.69
C HIS A 385 12.46 9.36 -20.56
N LYS A 386 13.59 8.91 -20.00
CA LYS A 386 14.60 8.16 -20.77
C LYS A 386 14.87 6.76 -20.27
N ASN A 387 14.99 6.58 -18.95
CA ASN A 387 15.39 5.32 -18.35
C ASN A 387 14.22 4.72 -17.55
N GLU A 388 13.97 3.44 -17.78
CA GLU A 388 13.06 2.66 -16.95
C GLU A 388 13.83 2.10 -15.73
N GLY A 389 13.16 2.00 -14.59
CA GLY A 389 13.74 1.47 -13.36
C GLY A 389 14.64 2.44 -12.62
N ARG A 390 15.76 1.92 -12.09
CA ARG A 390 16.71 2.70 -11.28
C ARG A 390 17.63 3.53 -12.17
N GLY A 391 17.82 4.80 -11.83
CA GLY A 391 18.81 5.68 -12.44
C GLY A 391 20.25 5.28 -12.09
N ASN A 392 21.21 6.00 -12.66
CA ASN A 392 22.62 5.90 -12.30
C ASN A 392 23.12 7.25 -11.74
N GLN A 393 24.29 7.24 -11.10
CA GLN A 393 24.87 8.43 -10.45
C GLN A 393 25.02 9.62 -11.40
N GLU A 394 25.32 9.39 -12.69
CA GLU A 394 25.43 10.48 -13.69
C GLU A 394 24.07 11.15 -13.93
N GLU A 395 23.01 10.36 -14.01
CA GLU A 395 21.64 10.87 -14.15
C GLU A 395 21.19 11.61 -12.89
N GLU A 396 21.49 11.05 -11.71
CA GLU A 396 21.20 11.67 -10.41
C GLU A 396 21.87 13.04 -10.28
N LEU A 397 23.13 13.16 -10.66
CA LEU A 397 23.84 14.45 -10.69
C LEU A 397 23.24 15.45 -11.69
N LYS A 398 22.72 14.96 -12.82
CA LYS A 398 21.95 15.82 -13.76
C LYS A 398 20.62 16.26 -13.18
N VAL A 399 19.93 15.37 -12.45
CA VAL A 399 18.70 15.74 -11.72
C VAL A 399 19.01 16.83 -10.73
N ASP A 400 20.07 16.63 -9.92
CA ASP A 400 20.47 17.62 -8.93
C ASP A 400 20.85 18.95 -9.58
N LYS A 401 21.62 18.93 -10.63
CA LYS A 401 22.03 20.16 -11.33
C LYS A 401 20.89 20.95 -11.97
N TYR A 402 19.92 20.25 -12.60
CA TYR A 402 18.93 20.90 -13.47
C TYR A 402 17.53 21.00 -12.85
N LEU A 403 17.20 20.14 -11.88
CA LEU A 403 15.85 20.05 -11.32
C LEU A 403 15.79 20.38 -9.83
N THR A 404 16.86 20.11 -9.07
CA THR A 404 16.95 20.45 -7.64
C THR A 404 17.99 21.54 -7.34
N PHE A 405 18.70 22.02 -8.37
CA PHE A 405 19.59 23.19 -8.32
C PHE A 405 20.71 23.09 -7.27
N GLY A 406 21.23 21.88 -7.03
CA GLY A 406 22.30 21.62 -6.06
C GLY A 406 21.80 21.29 -4.64
N ASP A 407 20.49 21.17 -4.42
CA ASP A 407 19.96 20.89 -3.08
C ASP A 407 20.14 19.43 -2.63
N ALA A 408 20.40 18.51 -3.55
CA ALA A 408 20.46 17.09 -3.22
C ALA A 408 21.86 16.59 -2.82
N PHE A 409 22.91 17.36 -3.03
CA PHE A 409 24.29 16.95 -2.81
C PHE A 409 25.01 17.83 -1.81
N VAL A 410 25.75 17.22 -0.87
CA VAL A 410 26.68 17.88 0.03
C VAL A 410 28.06 17.87 -0.64
N ASP A 411 28.62 19.04 -0.92
CA ASP A 411 29.92 19.16 -1.57
C ASP A 411 31.05 18.57 -0.71
N TRP A 412 32.03 17.93 -1.37
CA TRP A 412 33.22 17.39 -0.71
C TRP A 412 33.98 18.46 0.05
N LYS A 413 34.15 18.28 1.39
CA LYS A 413 34.85 19.18 2.27
C LYS A 413 35.89 18.44 3.09
N ALA A 414 37.08 19.05 3.24
CA ALA A 414 38.11 18.50 4.10
C ALA A 414 37.67 18.44 5.56
N TYR A 415 37.99 17.34 6.23
CA TYR A 415 37.70 17.07 7.64
C TYR A 415 38.89 16.34 8.27
N GLU A 416 39.24 16.69 9.51
CA GLU A 416 40.28 16.00 10.27
C GLU A 416 39.66 14.88 11.11
N HIS A 417 39.68 13.68 10.56
CA HIS A 417 39.15 12.49 11.21
C HIS A 417 40.13 11.96 12.27
N PRO A 418 39.67 11.59 13.49
CA PRO A 418 40.56 11.20 14.58
C PRO A 418 41.41 9.96 14.28
N GLN A 419 40.93 9.03 13.44
CA GLN A 419 41.63 7.77 13.11
C GLN A 419 42.25 7.79 11.71
N TYR A 420 41.65 8.46 10.74
CA TYR A 420 42.08 8.44 9.34
C TYR A 420 42.89 9.67 8.92
N GLY A 421 43.06 10.70 9.80
CA GLY A 421 43.71 11.97 9.45
C GLY A 421 42.84 12.81 8.51
N THR A 422 43.48 13.55 7.60
CA THR A 422 42.74 14.41 6.66
C THR A 422 41.97 13.60 5.62
N ILE A 423 40.63 13.68 5.65
CA ILE A 423 39.69 13.07 4.71
C ILE A 423 38.83 14.13 4.03
N GLU A 424 37.98 13.75 3.09
CA GLU A 424 36.90 14.59 2.59
C GLU A 424 35.58 13.90 2.90
N ILE A 425 34.58 14.70 3.35
CA ILE A 425 33.18 14.25 3.60
C ILE A 425 32.26 14.92 2.58
N GLY A 426 31.35 14.16 1.98
CA GLY A 426 30.36 14.65 1.00
C GLY A 426 29.58 13.53 0.33
N GLY A 427 28.57 13.90 -0.46
CA GLY A 427 27.75 12.90 -1.12
C GLY A 427 26.27 13.32 -1.23
N PHE A 428 25.45 12.44 -1.73
CA PHE A 428 24.01 12.68 -1.78
C PHE A 428 23.36 12.62 -0.40
N LYS A 429 22.41 13.51 -0.16
CA LYS A 429 21.55 13.49 1.03
C LYS A 429 20.70 12.22 1.07
N LYS A 430 20.37 11.73 2.25
CA LYS A 430 19.74 10.42 2.51
C LYS A 430 18.46 10.12 1.74
N ASN A 431 17.63 11.10 1.45
CA ASN A 431 16.36 10.93 0.76
C ASN A 431 16.46 11.04 -0.77
N PHE A 432 17.60 11.48 -1.31
CA PHE A 432 17.80 11.56 -2.75
C PHE A 432 18.14 10.18 -3.33
N GLY A 433 17.57 9.86 -4.50
CA GLY A 433 17.77 8.55 -5.16
C GLY A 433 16.89 7.40 -4.61
N ARG A 434 16.19 7.60 -3.49
CA ARG A 434 15.23 6.62 -2.93
C ARG A 434 13.79 7.11 -2.87
N ALA A 435 13.59 8.42 -2.92
CA ALA A 435 12.27 9.03 -2.90
C ALA A 435 12.25 10.21 -3.87
N HIS A 436 11.09 10.45 -4.48
CA HIS A 436 10.94 11.55 -5.41
C HIS A 436 11.13 12.92 -4.73
N PRO A 437 11.76 13.88 -5.42
CA PRO A 437 11.67 15.27 -5.01
C PRO A 437 10.21 15.74 -5.03
N GLY A 438 9.88 16.69 -4.16
CA GLY A 438 8.50 17.10 -3.89
C GLY A 438 7.65 17.44 -5.12
N PHE A 439 8.26 18.02 -6.16
CA PHE A 439 7.51 18.41 -7.35
C PHE A 439 6.98 17.25 -8.22
N LEU A 440 7.46 16.01 -8.02
CA LEU A 440 6.97 14.79 -8.69
C LEU A 440 6.04 13.95 -7.82
N LEU A 441 6.00 14.20 -6.51
CA LEU A 441 5.36 13.32 -5.55
C LEU A 441 3.86 13.16 -5.77
N GLU A 442 3.12 14.24 -5.99
CA GLU A 442 1.67 14.19 -6.19
C GLU A 442 1.28 13.45 -7.47
N GLN A 443 2.03 13.65 -8.57
CA GLN A 443 1.77 12.97 -9.82
C GLN A 443 1.93 11.45 -9.67
N ASP A 444 2.98 11.00 -9.02
CA ASP A 444 3.25 9.57 -8.80
C ASP A 444 2.24 8.97 -7.81
N ALA A 445 1.91 9.71 -6.74
CA ALA A 445 0.87 9.31 -5.78
C ALA A 445 -0.49 9.10 -6.45
N HIS A 446 -0.91 10.03 -7.32
CA HIS A 446 -2.19 9.92 -8.02
C HIS A 446 -2.27 8.68 -8.92
N ARG A 447 -1.19 8.36 -9.64
CA ARG A 447 -1.15 7.20 -10.54
C ARG A 447 -1.13 5.88 -9.78
N ASN A 448 -0.35 5.78 -8.72
CA ASN A 448 -0.33 4.61 -7.85
C ASN A 448 -1.66 4.40 -7.13
N MET A 449 -2.29 5.48 -6.63
CA MET A 449 -3.66 5.44 -6.10
C MET A 449 -4.66 4.92 -7.14
N ALA A 450 -4.58 5.40 -8.39
CA ALA A 450 -5.49 4.97 -9.45
C ALA A 450 -5.38 3.47 -9.72
N PHE A 451 -4.17 2.91 -9.73
CA PHE A 451 -3.94 1.47 -9.82
C PHE A 451 -4.51 0.73 -8.60
N THR A 452 -4.28 1.23 -7.39
CA THR A 452 -4.81 0.64 -6.14
C THR A 452 -6.34 0.66 -6.13
N ILE A 453 -6.97 1.74 -6.58
CA ILE A 453 -8.43 1.83 -6.73
C ILE A 453 -8.93 0.85 -7.80
N TYR A 454 -8.20 0.67 -8.92
CA TYR A 454 -8.55 -0.32 -9.93
C TYR A 454 -8.46 -1.74 -9.37
N HIS A 455 -7.42 -2.07 -8.60
CA HIS A 455 -7.31 -3.36 -7.91
C HIS A 455 -8.51 -3.56 -6.95
N ALA A 456 -8.84 -2.57 -6.11
CA ALA A 456 -9.99 -2.61 -5.23
C ALA A 456 -11.32 -2.79 -6.00
N TYR A 457 -11.48 -2.15 -7.15
CA TYR A 457 -12.65 -2.29 -8.02
C TYR A 457 -12.81 -3.72 -8.52
N GLN A 458 -11.72 -4.45 -8.73
CA GLN A 458 -11.72 -5.84 -9.21
C GLN A 458 -11.96 -6.88 -8.11
N THR A 459 -12.02 -6.50 -6.82
CA THR A 459 -12.46 -7.41 -5.74
C THR A 459 -13.91 -7.84 -5.96
N PRO A 460 -14.34 -9.00 -5.47
CA PRO A 460 -15.65 -9.58 -5.79
C PRO A 460 -16.81 -8.60 -5.58
N LYS A 461 -17.76 -8.61 -6.50
CA LYS A 461 -19.04 -7.93 -6.38
C LYS A 461 -20.15 -8.88 -6.81
N LEU A 462 -20.93 -9.34 -5.83
CA LEU A 462 -21.96 -10.33 -6.06
C LEU A 462 -23.31 -9.68 -6.35
N SER A 463 -24.11 -10.34 -7.20
CA SER A 463 -25.50 -10.03 -7.44
C SER A 463 -26.31 -11.32 -7.62
N ILE A 464 -27.61 -11.27 -7.29
CA ILE A 464 -28.56 -12.33 -7.60
C ILE A 464 -29.27 -11.89 -8.86
N LEU A 465 -28.91 -12.50 -10.00
CA LEU A 465 -29.42 -12.12 -11.31
C LEU A 465 -30.89 -12.52 -11.49
N ASP A 466 -31.23 -13.73 -11.02
CA ASP A 466 -32.54 -14.30 -11.20
C ASP A 466 -32.86 -15.33 -10.13
N VAL A 467 -34.19 -15.47 -9.84
CA VAL A 467 -34.73 -16.51 -8.97
C VAL A 467 -35.94 -17.12 -9.65
N GLU A 468 -35.73 -18.27 -10.26
CA GLU A 468 -36.78 -19.01 -10.98
C GLU A 468 -37.55 -19.92 -10.04
N GLU A 469 -38.87 -20.02 -10.27
CA GLU A 469 -39.75 -20.94 -9.56
C GLU A 469 -40.47 -21.86 -10.56
N LYS A 470 -40.39 -23.18 -10.32
CA LYS A 470 -41.06 -24.19 -11.12
C LYS A 470 -41.92 -25.09 -10.22
N SER A 471 -43.18 -25.23 -10.54
CA SER A 471 -44.10 -26.15 -9.84
C SER A 471 -43.76 -27.60 -10.17
N LEU A 472 -43.71 -28.42 -9.14
CA LEU A 472 -43.52 -29.87 -9.23
C LEU A 472 -44.77 -30.62 -8.78
N ALA A 473 -44.77 -31.96 -8.91
CA ALA A 473 -45.82 -32.81 -8.40
C ALA A 473 -45.93 -32.72 -6.85
N ASN A 474 -47.11 -33.09 -6.33
CA ASN A 474 -47.37 -33.21 -4.88
C ASN A 474 -47.23 -31.90 -4.08
N GLY A 475 -47.46 -30.75 -4.72
CA GLY A 475 -47.37 -29.44 -4.04
C GLY A 475 -45.96 -28.97 -3.73
N LEU A 476 -44.96 -29.60 -4.33
CA LEU A 476 -43.57 -29.17 -4.24
C LEU A 476 -43.26 -28.09 -5.30
N LYS A 477 -42.22 -27.30 -5.01
CA LYS A 477 -41.67 -26.31 -5.93
C LYS A 477 -40.15 -26.44 -5.99
N GLU A 478 -39.61 -26.21 -7.16
CA GLU A 478 -38.20 -26.03 -7.39
C GLU A 478 -37.93 -24.53 -7.45
N ILE A 479 -36.95 -24.06 -6.66
CA ILE A 479 -36.47 -22.68 -6.65
C ILE A 479 -35.00 -22.71 -7.03
N THR A 480 -34.65 -22.03 -8.12
CA THR A 480 -33.25 -21.92 -8.58
C THR A 480 -32.84 -20.47 -8.55
N ALA A 481 -31.78 -20.14 -7.80
CA ALA A 481 -31.13 -18.83 -7.76
C ALA A 481 -29.82 -18.83 -8.56
N THR A 482 -29.64 -17.81 -9.39
CA THR A 482 -28.44 -17.57 -10.17
C THR A 482 -27.66 -16.42 -9.53
N ILE A 483 -26.49 -16.72 -8.97
CA ILE A 483 -25.60 -15.75 -8.35
C ILE A 483 -24.48 -15.44 -9.34
N TYR A 484 -24.18 -14.16 -9.54
CA TYR A 484 -23.14 -13.67 -10.45
C TYR A 484 -22.11 -12.85 -9.72
N ASN A 485 -20.84 -13.07 -10.06
CA ASN A 485 -19.74 -12.20 -9.64
C ASN A 485 -19.36 -11.27 -10.81
N GLU A 486 -19.59 -9.98 -10.63
CA GLU A 486 -19.39 -8.96 -11.67
C GLU A 486 -17.93 -8.55 -11.86
N ARG A 487 -16.99 -9.12 -11.11
CA ARG A 487 -15.57 -8.75 -11.11
C ARG A 487 -14.68 -9.95 -11.41
N ILE A 488 -13.42 -9.67 -11.78
CA ILE A 488 -12.50 -10.74 -12.19
C ILE A 488 -11.94 -11.56 -11.02
N MET A 489 -11.87 -11.00 -9.82
CA MET A 489 -11.41 -11.74 -8.65
C MET A 489 -12.52 -12.64 -8.12
N PRO A 490 -12.24 -13.94 -7.87
CA PRO A 490 -13.18 -14.87 -7.25
C PRO A 490 -13.37 -14.55 -5.77
N THR A 491 -14.42 -15.09 -5.15
CA THR A 491 -14.62 -14.98 -3.69
C THR A 491 -13.56 -15.74 -2.89
N HIS A 492 -12.96 -16.77 -3.48
CA HIS A 492 -11.88 -17.54 -2.89
C HIS A 492 -10.77 -17.79 -3.92
N SER A 493 -9.53 -17.45 -3.57
CA SER A 493 -8.37 -17.82 -4.38
C SER A 493 -8.12 -19.34 -4.33
N SER A 494 -7.32 -19.86 -5.27
CA SER A 494 -6.92 -21.27 -5.26
C SER A 494 -6.19 -21.65 -3.95
N GLN A 495 -5.47 -20.71 -3.36
CA GLN A 495 -4.78 -20.90 -2.09
C GLN A 495 -5.76 -21.02 -0.92
N ASP A 496 -6.77 -20.14 -0.88
CA ASP A 496 -7.84 -20.20 0.10
C ASP A 496 -8.60 -21.54 0.02
N LEU A 497 -8.97 -21.97 -1.18
CA LEU A 497 -9.63 -23.26 -1.40
C LEU A 497 -8.78 -24.47 -0.97
N LYS A 498 -7.48 -24.44 -1.27
CA LYS A 498 -6.53 -25.51 -0.96
C LYS A 498 -6.38 -25.72 0.54
N PHE A 499 -6.25 -24.64 1.31
CA PHE A 499 -6.01 -24.68 2.75
C PHE A 499 -7.26 -24.45 3.59
N LYS A 500 -8.41 -24.13 2.96
CA LYS A 500 -9.68 -23.82 3.63
C LYS A 500 -9.49 -22.70 4.66
N ILE A 501 -8.87 -21.61 4.22
CA ILE A 501 -8.49 -20.48 5.06
C ILE A 501 -9.75 -19.78 5.56
N GLU A 502 -10.66 -19.44 4.64
CA GLU A 502 -11.94 -18.82 4.97
C GLU A 502 -13.10 -19.81 4.82
N ARG A 503 -14.22 -19.50 5.46
CA ARG A 503 -15.45 -20.28 5.31
C ARG A 503 -15.98 -20.20 3.87
N PRO A 504 -16.68 -21.23 3.37
CA PRO A 504 -17.37 -21.17 2.10
C PRO A 504 -18.40 -20.03 2.07
N ASP A 505 -18.73 -19.55 0.91
CA ASP A 505 -19.86 -18.64 0.71
C ASP A 505 -21.18 -19.35 1.08
N LEU A 506 -22.05 -18.65 1.76
CA LEU A 506 -23.35 -19.19 2.19
C LEU A 506 -24.45 -18.63 1.30
N VAL A 507 -25.21 -19.52 0.66
CA VAL A 507 -26.40 -19.12 -0.09
C VAL A 507 -27.61 -19.75 0.57
N SER A 508 -28.48 -18.90 1.15
CA SER A 508 -29.59 -19.35 1.98
C SER A 508 -30.96 -18.94 1.42
N ILE A 509 -31.93 -19.76 1.70
CA ILE A 509 -33.34 -19.44 1.50
C ILE A 509 -34.08 -19.43 2.84
N SER A 510 -34.83 -18.39 3.11
CA SER A 510 -35.61 -18.24 4.34
C SER A 510 -37.12 -18.11 4.03
N ASN A 511 -37.95 -18.36 5.03
CA ASN A 511 -39.42 -18.37 4.92
C ASN A 511 -39.98 -19.43 3.94
N ALA A 512 -39.20 -20.50 3.71
CA ALA A 512 -39.59 -21.65 2.89
C ALA A 512 -39.39 -22.95 3.70
N ASN A 513 -40.25 -23.93 3.47
CA ASN A 513 -40.07 -25.25 4.07
C ASN A 513 -39.24 -26.12 3.10
N VAL A 514 -37.93 -26.15 3.33
CA VAL A 514 -36.94 -26.77 2.45
C VAL A 514 -36.91 -28.29 2.65
N VAL A 515 -37.03 -29.03 1.57
CA VAL A 515 -36.96 -30.51 1.51
C VAL A 515 -35.54 -30.96 1.08
N ALA A 516 -34.96 -30.27 0.12
CA ALA A 516 -33.59 -30.53 -0.37
C ALA A 516 -32.94 -29.24 -0.86
N GLY A 517 -31.60 -29.19 -0.82
CA GLY A 517 -30.79 -28.07 -1.31
C GLY A 517 -29.56 -28.58 -2.03
N MET A 518 -29.15 -27.93 -3.12
CA MET A 518 -28.06 -28.40 -3.98
C MET A 518 -27.41 -27.31 -4.80
N ILE A 519 -26.13 -27.51 -5.14
CA ILE A 519 -25.44 -26.73 -6.16
C ILE A 519 -25.71 -27.38 -7.53
N VAL A 520 -26.07 -26.57 -8.53
CA VAL A 520 -26.24 -27.03 -9.91
C VAL A 520 -24.90 -27.01 -10.59
N LYS A 521 -24.37 -28.19 -10.97
CA LYS A 521 -23.07 -28.33 -11.64
C LYS A 521 -23.20 -28.30 -13.17
N ASP A 522 -24.33 -28.79 -13.68
CA ASP A 522 -24.64 -28.80 -15.09
C ASP A 522 -26.17 -28.80 -15.25
N GLU A 523 -26.69 -27.74 -15.83
CA GLU A 523 -28.13 -27.55 -15.94
C GLU A 523 -28.72 -28.41 -17.06
N ASP A 524 -28.04 -28.55 -18.20
CA ASP A 524 -28.48 -29.31 -19.37
C ASP A 524 -28.64 -30.80 -19.06
N PHE A 525 -27.73 -31.32 -18.26
CA PHE A 525 -27.74 -32.72 -17.81
C PHE A 525 -28.37 -32.91 -16.42
N ASN A 526 -28.92 -31.84 -15.82
CA ASN A 526 -29.46 -31.83 -14.44
C ASN A 526 -28.51 -32.47 -13.42
N LYS A 527 -27.19 -32.21 -13.57
CA LYS A 527 -26.17 -32.68 -12.65
C LYS A 527 -26.10 -31.75 -11.45
N VAL A 528 -26.34 -32.29 -10.27
CA VAL A 528 -26.37 -31.53 -9.02
C VAL A 528 -25.47 -32.16 -7.97
N GLU A 529 -25.02 -31.32 -7.03
CA GLU A 529 -24.35 -31.75 -5.80
C GLU A 529 -25.26 -31.39 -4.62
N GLU A 530 -25.88 -32.41 -4.03
CA GLU A 530 -26.85 -32.25 -2.96
C GLU A 530 -26.14 -32.01 -1.62
N GLN A 531 -26.66 -31.05 -0.85
CA GLN A 531 -26.28 -30.81 0.53
C GLN A 531 -27.35 -31.35 1.47
N ILE A 532 -27.05 -32.46 2.17
CA ILE A 532 -28.00 -33.15 3.03
C ILE A 532 -28.26 -32.42 4.35
N GLN A 533 -27.21 -31.86 4.94
CA GLN A 533 -27.32 -31.14 6.23
C GLN A 533 -27.59 -29.65 6.00
N ASN A 534 -28.56 -29.09 6.73
CA ASN A 534 -28.99 -27.70 6.61
C ASN A 534 -29.22 -27.28 5.15
N PRO A 535 -30.15 -27.99 4.43
CA PRO A 535 -30.32 -27.78 2.99
C PRO A 535 -30.85 -26.38 2.66
N GLU A 536 -31.36 -25.64 3.63
CA GLU A 536 -31.77 -24.24 3.49
C GLU A 536 -30.58 -23.28 3.33
N THR A 537 -29.36 -23.66 3.75
CA THR A 537 -28.14 -22.86 3.65
C THR A 537 -27.06 -23.62 2.92
N ILE A 538 -26.92 -23.41 1.63
CA ILE A 538 -25.98 -24.11 0.76
C ILE A 538 -24.59 -23.47 0.90
N ARG A 539 -23.57 -24.30 1.10
CA ARG A 539 -22.17 -23.90 1.17
C ARG A 539 -21.54 -23.97 -0.23
N VAL A 540 -21.35 -22.81 -0.83
CA VAL A 540 -20.71 -22.67 -2.14
C VAL A 540 -19.21 -22.49 -1.92
N PRO A 541 -18.36 -23.39 -2.43
CA PRO A 541 -16.91 -23.30 -2.19
C PRO A 541 -16.28 -22.03 -2.74
N ASN A 542 -16.75 -21.56 -3.89
CA ASN A 542 -16.23 -20.38 -4.59
C ASN A 542 -17.28 -19.86 -5.59
N ILE A 543 -17.34 -18.54 -5.75
CA ILE A 543 -18.05 -17.89 -6.85
C ILE A 543 -16.98 -17.26 -7.75
N PRO A 544 -16.64 -17.90 -8.90
CA PRO A 544 -15.56 -17.44 -9.77
C PRO A 544 -15.82 -16.04 -10.32
N GLY A 545 -14.74 -15.37 -10.71
CA GLY A 545 -14.85 -14.04 -11.29
C GLY A 545 -15.50 -14.06 -12.68
N MET A 546 -16.38 -13.11 -12.97
CA MET A 546 -17.12 -12.96 -14.23
C MET A 546 -17.98 -14.18 -14.61
N GLU A 547 -18.34 -15.00 -13.62
CA GLU A 547 -19.10 -16.22 -13.83
C GLU A 547 -20.30 -16.29 -12.88
N THR A 548 -21.18 -17.26 -13.16
CA THR A 548 -22.37 -17.55 -12.35
C THR A 548 -22.25 -18.88 -11.62
N VAL A 549 -22.85 -18.92 -10.42
CA VAL A 549 -23.12 -20.18 -9.70
C VAL A 549 -24.63 -20.28 -9.50
N LYS A 550 -25.18 -21.46 -9.77
CA LYS A 550 -26.60 -21.75 -9.55
C LYS A 550 -26.77 -22.66 -8.34
N VAL A 551 -27.69 -22.29 -7.48
CA VAL A 551 -28.14 -23.10 -6.35
C VAL A 551 -29.64 -23.37 -6.49
N ARG A 552 -30.04 -24.57 -6.03
CA ARG A 552 -31.41 -25.01 -6.18
C ARG A 552 -31.96 -25.59 -4.88
N TRP A 553 -33.20 -25.25 -4.58
CA TRP A 553 -33.93 -25.83 -3.47
C TRP A 553 -35.20 -26.50 -3.95
N ILE A 554 -35.59 -27.61 -3.32
CA ILE A 554 -36.90 -28.19 -3.39
C ILE A 554 -37.63 -27.79 -2.11
N VAL A 555 -38.73 -27.08 -2.24
CA VAL A 555 -39.52 -26.57 -1.11
C VAL A 555 -40.95 -27.05 -1.15
N SER A 556 -41.62 -27.11 0.01
CA SER A 556 -43.07 -27.36 0.11
C SER A 556 -43.77 -26.11 0.61
N GLY A 557 -45.04 -25.91 0.15
CA GLY A 557 -45.89 -24.79 0.55
C GLY A 557 -45.82 -23.57 -0.40
N ASN A 558 -46.58 -22.52 -0.07
CA ASN A 558 -46.79 -21.32 -0.90
C ASN A 558 -46.42 -20.04 -0.13
N GLY A 559 -45.22 -19.98 0.48
CA GLY A 559 -44.75 -18.78 1.20
C GLY A 559 -44.02 -17.79 0.30
N ASN A 560 -43.96 -16.52 0.74
CA ASN A 560 -42.96 -15.59 0.25
C ASN A 560 -41.63 -15.95 0.88
N TYR A 561 -40.60 -16.13 0.06
CA TYR A 561 -39.27 -16.49 0.51
C TYR A 561 -38.27 -15.41 0.17
N LYS A 562 -37.15 -15.38 0.91
CA LYS A 562 -36.00 -14.52 0.68
C LYS A 562 -34.78 -15.40 0.37
N VAL A 563 -34.03 -15.05 -0.66
CA VAL A 563 -32.71 -15.61 -0.96
C VAL A 563 -31.65 -14.62 -0.53
N GLU A 564 -30.61 -15.10 0.15
CA GLU A 564 -29.49 -14.29 0.63
C GLU A 564 -28.17 -14.99 0.34
N VAL A 565 -27.17 -14.23 -0.13
CA VAL A 565 -25.79 -14.65 -0.24
C VAL A 565 -24.99 -13.93 0.84
N ASP A 566 -24.21 -14.67 1.62
CA ASP A 566 -23.29 -14.16 2.63
C ASP A 566 -21.88 -14.71 2.34
N SER A 567 -21.07 -13.88 1.70
CA SER A 567 -19.68 -14.18 1.33
C SER A 567 -18.72 -13.29 2.14
N ALA A 568 -17.68 -13.88 2.73
CA ALA A 568 -16.70 -13.11 3.48
C ALA A 568 -16.03 -12.03 2.61
N LYS A 569 -15.56 -12.41 1.41
CA LYS A 569 -14.87 -11.51 0.47
C LYS A 569 -15.76 -10.94 -0.63
N GLY A 570 -17.02 -11.42 -0.76
CA GLY A 570 -18.00 -10.96 -1.75
C GLY A 570 -19.10 -10.07 -1.17
N GLY A 571 -19.17 -9.96 0.16
CA GLY A 571 -20.20 -9.19 0.87
C GLY A 571 -21.55 -9.91 0.94
N LYS A 572 -22.60 -9.14 1.26
CA LYS A 572 -23.97 -9.65 1.41
C LYS A 572 -24.90 -9.08 0.35
N VAL A 573 -25.65 -9.95 -0.31
CA VAL A 573 -26.72 -9.55 -1.24
C VAL A 573 -27.96 -10.35 -0.98
N SER A 574 -29.13 -9.76 -1.22
CA SER A 574 -30.41 -10.44 -1.00
C SER A 574 -31.45 -10.11 -2.06
N TRP A 575 -32.34 -11.07 -2.28
CA TRP A 575 -33.51 -10.98 -3.14
C TRP A 575 -34.74 -11.44 -2.37
N SER A 576 -35.89 -10.80 -2.55
CA SER A 576 -37.14 -11.16 -1.91
C SER A 576 -38.24 -11.25 -2.97
N LYS A 577 -39.09 -12.30 -2.84
CA LYS A 577 -40.28 -12.49 -3.65
C LYS A 577 -41.40 -11.58 -3.18
#